data_c55acedb6f0532abe06bff575edaf9ef
#
_entry.id   c55acedb6f0532abe06bff575edaf9ef
#
_cell.length_a   1.000
_cell.length_b   1.000
_cell.length_c   1.000
_cell.angle_alpha   90.00
_cell.angle_beta   90.00
_cell.angle_gamma   90.00
#
_symmetry.space_group_name_H-M   'P 1'
#
loop_
_entity.id
_entity.type
_entity.pdbx_description
1 polymer ?
#
loop_
_entity_poly.entity_id
_entity_poly.type
_entity_poly.pdbx_seq_one_letter_code
_entity_poly.pdbx_strand_id
1 'polypeptide(L)'
;MKRLLFLLVTMALLLPLAVLAEEAQDITRECIVNKQAWNEKKPDQVRDSNYATFYKGQAITITAPEGKTIAALMIKWQVQPKTNVVLLRSDDGSKFTEVLRAECKYAQQLIVLDNPETIVRFKAASGEMEVNEIIVLTEGEIPASIPQWKDAPEKVDLMLFSTHPDDEVLWFGGLLPTYAGEQDKEVLVINAVFGTYRRKLELLDALWTCGVDNYPIFFGFADNNGSIKEIRSKWQGKAYHPDNGPIEVIRQYKPDVVVLQDFQGEYGHNAHILFTQLASAGVENAAISGKHAESEKKYGLWDVPKTYVHLYGENQIHMDWNVPLAAFGGKTGIEVATEALDCHVSQMDENAAWQMADVVSGQYDNGLFGLWRTTVGPDVEKNDMFENIPQ
;
A
#
# COMPACT_ATOMS: atom_id res chain seq x y z
N MET A 1 -18.94 -62.64 44.23
CA MET A 1 -18.04 -62.27 43.07
C MET A 1 -18.91 -61.67 41.97
N LYS A 2 -19.03 -60.31 41.93
CA LYS A 2 -19.76 -59.61 40.88
C LYS A 2 -18.73 -58.96 39.94
N ARG A 3 -18.73 -59.39 38.67
CA ARG A 3 -17.85 -58.82 37.63
C ARG A 3 -18.56 -57.57 37.11
N LEU A 4 -17.89 -56.42 37.27
CA LEU A 4 -18.26 -55.12 36.70
C LEU A 4 -17.68 -55.06 35.29
N LEU A 5 -18.54 -55.00 34.30
CA LEU A 5 -18.18 -54.82 32.90
C LEU A 5 -18.07 -53.32 32.61
N PHE A 6 -16.85 -52.80 32.37
CA PHE A 6 -16.63 -51.41 31.94
C PHE A 6 -16.84 -51.34 30.41
N LEU A 7 -17.88 -50.65 30.00
CA LEU A 7 -18.11 -50.30 28.59
C LEU A 7 -17.34 -48.99 28.29
N LEU A 8 -16.27 -49.11 27.55
CA LEU A 8 -15.56 -47.97 26.97
C LEU A 8 -16.35 -47.45 25.76
N VAL A 9 -17.07 -46.34 25.90
CA VAL A 9 -17.65 -45.61 24.78
C VAL A 9 -16.58 -44.69 24.21
N THR A 10 -15.99 -45.09 23.11
CA THR A 10 -15.11 -44.22 22.30
C THR A 10 -15.99 -43.21 21.55
N MET A 11 -16.08 -42.00 22.06
CA MET A 11 -16.69 -40.87 21.38
C MET A 11 -15.72 -40.37 20.32
N ALA A 12 -15.89 -40.78 19.07
CA ALA A 12 -15.17 -40.22 17.93
C ALA A 12 -15.65 -38.77 17.74
N LEU A 13 -14.81 -37.82 18.09
CA LEU A 13 -14.99 -36.42 17.72
C LEU A 13 -14.85 -36.32 16.20
N LEU A 14 -15.98 -36.25 15.49
CA LEU A 14 -16.07 -35.79 14.13
C LEU A 14 -15.80 -34.27 14.15
N LEU A 15 -14.53 -33.88 14.06
CA LEU A 15 -14.18 -32.51 13.67
C LEU A 15 -14.66 -32.34 12.23
N PRO A 16 -15.47 -31.32 11.92
CA PRO A 16 -15.78 -31.01 10.53
C PRO A 16 -14.42 -30.72 9.85
N LEU A 17 -14.08 -31.48 8.81
CA LEU A 17 -13.06 -31.06 7.86
C LEU A 17 -13.59 -29.73 7.28
N ALA A 18 -12.98 -28.63 7.67
CA ALA A 18 -13.13 -27.39 6.92
C ALA A 18 -12.56 -27.70 5.51
N VAL A 19 -13.43 -27.80 4.53
CA VAL A 19 -13.02 -27.79 3.13
C VAL A 19 -12.44 -26.39 2.95
N LEU A 20 -11.11 -26.27 2.93
CA LEU A 20 -10.44 -25.04 2.53
C LEU A 20 -10.93 -24.75 1.12
N ALA A 21 -11.46 -23.55 0.91
CA ALA A 21 -11.80 -23.11 -0.42
C ALA A 21 -10.54 -23.18 -1.29
N GLU A 22 -10.68 -23.66 -2.52
CA GLU A 22 -9.56 -23.71 -3.46
C GLU A 22 -9.15 -22.27 -3.80
N GLU A 23 -7.85 -22.01 -3.84
CA GLU A 23 -7.31 -20.70 -4.21
C GLU A 23 -7.61 -20.41 -5.69
N ALA A 24 -8.00 -19.19 -6.00
CA ALA A 24 -8.26 -18.75 -7.38
C ALA A 24 -6.97 -18.79 -8.20
N GLN A 25 -7.04 -19.37 -9.40
CA GLN A 25 -5.90 -19.50 -10.30
C GLN A 25 -5.73 -18.23 -11.13
N ASP A 26 -4.49 -17.74 -11.24
CA ASP A 26 -4.14 -16.73 -12.25
C ASP A 26 -4.08 -17.38 -13.64
N ILE A 27 -5.04 -17.02 -14.49
CA ILE A 27 -5.14 -17.50 -15.88
C ILE A 27 -4.79 -16.42 -16.89
N THR A 28 -4.19 -15.32 -16.48
CA THR A 28 -3.93 -14.13 -17.31
C THR A 28 -3.22 -14.47 -18.61
N ARG A 29 -2.17 -15.29 -18.55
CA ARG A 29 -1.38 -15.69 -19.73
C ARG A 29 -2.07 -16.73 -20.60
N GLU A 30 -3.06 -17.44 -20.09
CA GLU A 30 -3.85 -18.41 -20.83
C GLU A 30 -5.00 -17.74 -21.61
N CYS A 31 -5.42 -16.54 -21.19
CA CYS A 31 -6.52 -15.80 -21.79
C CYS A 31 -6.17 -15.23 -23.17
N ILE A 32 -7.18 -15.04 -24.00
CA ILE A 32 -7.11 -14.20 -25.20
C ILE A 32 -7.55 -12.78 -24.82
N VAL A 33 -6.67 -11.81 -24.99
CA VAL A 33 -6.95 -10.40 -24.73
C VAL A 33 -7.00 -9.61 -26.03
N ASN A 34 -8.10 -8.87 -26.28
CA ASN A 34 -8.32 -8.12 -27.51
C ASN A 34 -8.04 -8.93 -28.79
N LYS A 35 -8.45 -10.22 -28.80
CA LYS A 35 -8.22 -11.20 -29.87
C LYS A 35 -6.75 -11.63 -30.04
N GLN A 36 -5.86 -11.33 -29.10
CA GLN A 36 -4.46 -11.74 -29.12
C GLN A 36 -4.22 -12.79 -28.04
N ALA A 37 -3.66 -13.95 -28.44
CA ALA A 37 -3.13 -14.93 -27.49
C ALA A 37 -1.82 -14.41 -26.87
N TRP A 38 -1.52 -14.88 -25.67
CA TRP A 38 -0.25 -14.57 -25.02
C TRP A 38 0.94 -15.02 -25.86
N ASN A 39 1.93 -14.18 -25.99
CA ASN A 39 3.19 -14.48 -26.63
C ASN A 39 4.36 -13.96 -25.80
N GLU A 40 5.10 -14.85 -25.16
CA GLU A 40 6.23 -14.51 -24.28
C GLU A 40 7.32 -13.66 -24.96
N LYS A 41 7.56 -13.88 -26.26
CA LYS A 41 8.56 -13.11 -27.03
C LYS A 41 8.05 -11.72 -27.46
N LYS A 42 6.75 -11.49 -27.38
CA LYS A 42 6.11 -10.23 -27.75
C LYS A 42 4.85 -10.07 -26.88
N PRO A 43 5.01 -9.84 -25.58
CA PRO A 43 3.89 -9.63 -24.67
C PRO A 43 3.12 -8.37 -25.06
N ASP A 44 1.82 -8.36 -24.79
CA ASP A 44 1.03 -7.13 -24.93
C ASP A 44 1.17 -6.25 -23.69
N GLN A 45 0.84 -4.96 -23.86
CA GLN A 45 1.06 -3.90 -22.88
C GLN A 45 0.26 -4.02 -21.59
N VAL A 46 -0.64 -4.99 -21.47
CA VAL A 46 -1.45 -5.19 -20.24
C VAL A 46 -1.13 -6.50 -19.52
N ARG A 47 -0.09 -7.22 -19.99
CA ARG A 47 0.37 -8.50 -19.43
C ARG A 47 1.89 -8.65 -19.46
N ASP A 48 2.64 -7.57 -19.69
CA ASP A 48 4.10 -7.63 -19.83
C ASP A 48 4.87 -7.40 -18.52
N SER A 49 4.16 -7.17 -17.42
CA SER A 49 4.72 -6.88 -16.10
C SER A 49 5.64 -5.64 -16.13
N ASN A 50 5.31 -4.67 -16.98
CA ASN A 50 6.13 -3.48 -17.19
C ASN A 50 5.30 -2.19 -17.07
N TYR A 51 5.36 -1.54 -15.92
CA TYR A 51 4.62 -0.30 -15.70
C TYR A 51 5.08 0.91 -16.53
N ALA A 52 6.13 0.76 -17.37
CA ALA A 52 6.50 1.78 -18.35
C ALA A 52 5.63 1.71 -19.62
N THR A 53 4.89 0.61 -19.83
CA THR A 53 3.97 0.40 -20.95
C THR A 53 2.52 0.43 -20.47
N PHE A 54 1.59 0.75 -21.36
CA PHE A 54 0.17 0.71 -21.03
C PHE A 54 -0.68 0.68 -22.30
N TYR A 55 -1.85 0.08 -22.19
CA TYR A 55 -2.89 0.14 -23.20
C TYR A 55 -3.70 1.43 -23.06
N LYS A 56 -3.94 2.11 -24.18
CA LYS A 56 -4.90 3.23 -24.25
C LYS A 56 -6.01 2.91 -25.24
N GLY A 57 -7.26 2.96 -24.80
CA GLY A 57 -8.40 2.68 -25.66
C GLY A 57 -9.74 2.67 -24.93
N GLN A 58 -10.77 2.26 -25.67
CA GLN A 58 -12.17 2.33 -25.19
C GLN A 58 -12.56 1.14 -24.32
N ALA A 59 -11.99 -0.05 -24.57
CA ALA A 59 -12.36 -1.26 -23.88
C ALA A 59 -11.28 -2.35 -24.04
N ILE A 60 -11.20 -3.24 -23.05
CA ILE A 60 -10.43 -4.48 -23.14
C ILE A 60 -11.41 -5.66 -23.06
N THR A 61 -11.26 -6.61 -24.00
CA THR A 61 -12.04 -7.85 -24.02
C THR A 61 -11.12 -9.02 -23.70
N ILE A 62 -11.54 -9.84 -22.74
CA ILE A 62 -10.82 -11.00 -22.26
C ILE A 62 -11.68 -12.23 -22.51
N THR A 63 -11.09 -13.28 -23.08
CA THR A 63 -11.73 -14.59 -23.27
C THR A 63 -10.92 -15.62 -22.49
N ALA A 64 -11.58 -16.33 -21.59
CA ALA A 64 -10.98 -17.43 -20.83
C ALA A 64 -10.59 -18.59 -21.76
N PRO A 65 -9.59 -19.40 -21.37
CA PRO A 65 -9.29 -20.65 -22.07
C PRO A 65 -10.43 -21.65 -21.92
N GLU A 66 -10.46 -22.66 -22.80
CA GLU A 66 -11.48 -23.72 -22.75
C GLU A 66 -11.51 -24.40 -21.37
N GLY A 67 -12.71 -24.55 -20.83
CA GLY A 67 -12.95 -25.20 -19.53
C GLY A 67 -12.68 -24.31 -18.30
N LYS A 68 -12.28 -23.04 -18.47
CA LYS A 68 -12.12 -22.08 -17.39
C LYS A 68 -13.07 -20.89 -17.50
N THR A 69 -13.27 -20.19 -16.40
CA THR A 69 -14.09 -18.98 -16.32
C THR A 69 -13.33 -17.87 -15.60
N ILE A 70 -13.73 -16.64 -15.85
CA ILE A 70 -13.23 -15.42 -15.23
C ILE A 70 -14.16 -15.08 -14.07
N ALA A 71 -13.68 -15.10 -12.84
CA ALA A 71 -14.44 -14.74 -11.66
C ALA A 71 -14.00 -13.39 -11.07
N ALA A 72 -12.73 -12.99 -11.26
CA ALA A 72 -12.25 -11.69 -10.81
C ALA A 72 -11.20 -11.12 -11.76
N LEU A 73 -11.09 -9.79 -11.73
CA LEU A 73 -10.07 -9.02 -12.45
C LEU A 73 -9.37 -8.09 -11.48
N MET A 74 -8.05 -8.19 -11.38
CA MET A 74 -7.22 -7.11 -10.86
C MET A 74 -6.83 -6.22 -12.04
N ILE A 75 -7.10 -4.92 -11.94
CA ILE A 75 -6.76 -3.93 -12.96
C ILE A 75 -5.83 -2.91 -12.34
N LYS A 76 -4.63 -2.75 -12.91
CA LYS A 76 -3.67 -1.72 -12.54
C LYS A 76 -3.74 -0.58 -13.55
N TRP A 77 -4.13 0.61 -13.10
CA TRP A 77 -4.40 1.75 -13.96
C TRP A 77 -3.14 2.62 -14.15
N GLN A 78 -2.79 2.92 -15.40
CA GLN A 78 -1.82 4.00 -15.69
C GLN A 78 -2.39 5.34 -15.22
N VAL A 79 -3.62 5.63 -15.60
CA VAL A 79 -4.40 6.76 -15.08
C VAL A 79 -5.74 6.23 -14.63
N GLN A 80 -6.01 6.38 -13.33
CA GLN A 80 -7.26 5.94 -12.74
C GLN A 80 -8.45 6.69 -13.38
N PRO A 81 -9.45 5.98 -13.93
CA PRO A 81 -10.64 6.63 -14.49
C PRO A 81 -11.38 7.44 -13.42
N LYS A 82 -11.86 8.63 -13.81
CA LYS A 82 -12.73 9.46 -12.97
C LYS A 82 -14.19 9.02 -12.99
N THR A 83 -14.50 7.96 -13.71
CA THR A 83 -15.83 7.38 -13.89
C THR A 83 -15.83 5.93 -13.47
N ASN A 84 -17.02 5.37 -13.25
CA ASN A 84 -17.14 3.94 -12.96
C ASN A 84 -16.50 3.08 -14.06
N VAL A 85 -16.07 1.89 -13.68
CA VAL A 85 -15.70 0.81 -14.60
C VAL A 85 -16.94 -0.06 -14.83
N VAL A 86 -17.21 -0.36 -16.08
CA VAL A 86 -18.35 -1.18 -16.50
C VAL A 86 -17.83 -2.50 -17.05
N LEU A 87 -18.31 -3.60 -16.47
CA LEU A 87 -18.04 -4.95 -16.95
C LEU A 87 -19.24 -5.48 -17.71
N LEU A 88 -18.96 -6.11 -18.85
CA LEU A 88 -19.96 -6.70 -19.71
C LEU A 88 -19.57 -8.15 -20.00
N ARG A 89 -20.54 -9.05 -20.03
CA ARG A 89 -20.34 -10.43 -20.45
C ARG A 89 -20.79 -10.66 -21.89
N SER A 90 -20.34 -11.74 -22.48
CA SER A 90 -20.80 -12.20 -23.80
C SER A 90 -20.68 -13.73 -23.90
N ASP A 91 -21.60 -14.37 -24.60
CA ASP A 91 -21.55 -15.79 -24.86
C ASP A 91 -20.79 -16.12 -26.19
N ASP A 92 -20.70 -15.16 -27.12
CA ASP A 92 -20.16 -15.34 -28.47
C ASP A 92 -19.12 -14.30 -28.88
N GLY A 93 -18.80 -13.34 -28.02
CA GLY A 93 -17.87 -12.24 -28.29
C GLY A 93 -18.43 -11.15 -29.20
N SER A 94 -19.70 -11.22 -29.61
CA SER A 94 -20.31 -10.23 -30.50
C SER A 94 -21.30 -9.31 -29.79
N LYS A 95 -22.16 -9.85 -28.96
CA LYS A 95 -23.16 -9.10 -28.16
C LYS A 95 -22.74 -9.07 -26.72
N PHE A 96 -22.72 -7.89 -26.13
CA PHE A 96 -22.27 -7.65 -24.77
C PHE A 96 -23.40 -7.07 -23.91
N THR A 97 -23.59 -7.63 -22.71
CA THR A 97 -24.57 -7.20 -21.71
C THR A 97 -23.83 -6.77 -20.44
N GLU A 98 -24.17 -5.61 -19.88
CA GLU A 98 -23.61 -5.15 -18.61
C GLU A 98 -23.98 -6.11 -17.48
N VAL A 99 -22.98 -6.51 -16.69
CA VAL A 99 -23.16 -7.40 -15.52
C VAL A 99 -22.74 -6.73 -14.22
N LEU A 100 -21.83 -5.76 -14.29
CA LEU A 100 -21.33 -5.06 -13.12
C LEU A 100 -20.92 -3.64 -13.46
N ARG A 101 -21.17 -2.72 -12.52
CA ARG A 101 -20.66 -1.34 -12.55
C ARG A 101 -20.02 -1.02 -11.22
N ALA A 102 -18.70 -0.88 -11.21
CA ALA A 102 -17.90 -0.61 -10.03
C ALA A 102 -17.36 0.81 -10.03
N GLU A 103 -17.29 1.43 -8.87
CA GLU A 103 -16.53 2.67 -8.69
C GLU A 103 -15.04 2.38 -8.90
N CYS A 104 -14.35 3.22 -9.65
CA CYS A 104 -12.90 3.14 -9.78
C CYS A 104 -12.25 3.91 -8.64
N LYS A 105 -12.00 3.23 -7.52
CA LYS A 105 -11.57 3.84 -6.27
C LYS A 105 -10.05 3.85 -6.09
N TYR A 106 -9.38 2.80 -6.55
CA TYR A 106 -7.96 2.57 -6.35
C TYR A 106 -7.21 2.44 -7.67
N ALA A 107 -5.92 2.80 -7.70
CA ALA A 107 -5.09 2.64 -8.89
C ALA A 107 -4.78 1.16 -9.20
N GLN A 108 -4.91 0.29 -8.19
CA GLN A 108 -4.95 -1.17 -8.33
C GLN A 108 -6.31 -1.62 -7.81
N GLN A 109 -7.19 -2.01 -8.71
CA GLN A 109 -8.60 -2.28 -8.41
C GLN A 109 -8.94 -3.74 -8.65
N LEU A 110 -9.21 -4.49 -7.57
CA LEU A 110 -9.81 -5.80 -7.68
C LEU A 110 -11.32 -5.66 -7.92
N ILE A 111 -11.83 -6.36 -8.93
CA ILE A 111 -13.26 -6.43 -9.25
C ILE A 111 -13.65 -7.90 -9.30
N VAL A 112 -14.54 -8.30 -8.42
CA VAL A 112 -15.10 -9.67 -8.36
C VAL A 112 -16.45 -9.67 -9.06
N LEU A 113 -16.68 -10.66 -9.94
CA LEU A 113 -17.93 -10.85 -10.64
C LEU A 113 -18.92 -11.65 -9.77
N ASP A 114 -20.21 -11.29 -9.79
CA ASP A 114 -21.25 -12.07 -9.10
C ASP A 114 -21.39 -13.50 -9.63
N ASN A 115 -21.13 -13.68 -10.92
CA ASN A 115 -21.11 -14.98 -11.59
C ASN A 115 -19.89 -15.05 -12.51
N PRO A 116 -19.16 -16.18 -12.53
CA PRO A 116 -18.04 -16.38 -13.43
C PRO A 116 -18.48 -16.40 -14.90
N GLU A 117 -17.66 -15.82 -15.76
CA GLU A 117 -17.98 -15.63 -17.17
C GLU A 117 -16.84 -16.16 -18.08
N THR A 118 -17.17 -16.60 -19.29
CA THR A 118 -16.14 -17.04 -20.24
C THR A 118 -15.57 -15.88 -21.08
N ILE A 119 -16.38 -14.84 -21.35
CA ILE A 119 -15.95 -13.65 -22.08
C ILE A 119 -16.39 -12.42 -21.29
N VAL A 120 -15.41 -11.64 -20.89
CA VAL A 120 -15.62 -10.37 -20.15
C VAL A 120 -15.02 -9.23 -20.95
N ARG A 121 -15.75 -8.13 -21.01
CA ARG A 121 -15.24 -6.85 -21.50
C ARG A 121 -15.35 -5.81 -20.40
N PHE A 122 -14.28 -5.09 -20.12
CA PHE A 122 -14.36 -3.93 -19.26
C PHE A 122 -14.03 -2.63 -20.00
N LYS A 123 -14.63 -1.54 -19.53
CA LYS A 123 -14.44 -0.19 -20.06
C LYS A 123 -14.71 0.86 -19.00
N ALA A 124 -14.20 2.07 -19.17
CA ALA A 124 -14.70 3.22 -18.43
C ALA A 124 -16.16 3.52 -18.83
N ALA A 125 -16.98 4.02 -17.90
CA ALA A 125 -18.36 4.43 -18.21
C ALA A 125 -18.41 5.55 -19.27
N SER A 126 -17.36 6.36 -19.31
CA SER A 126 -17.18 7.38 -20.38
C SER A 126 -15.69 7.63 -20.64
N GLY A 127 -15.33 7.95 -21.87
CA GLY A 127 -13.96 8.25 -22.29
C GLY A 127 -13.12 7.01 -22.57
N GLU A 128 -11.83 7.23 -22.76
CA GLU A 128 -10.83 6.19 -22.89
C GLU A 128 -10.26 5.77 -21.54
N MET A 129 -9.66 4.59 -21.49
CA MET A 129 -8.91 4.09 -20.32
C MET A 129 -7.44 3.98 -20.66
N GLU A 130 -6.61 4.13 -19.62
CA GLU A 130 -5.19 3.83 -19.67
C GLU A 130 -4.89 2.75 -18.63
N VAL A 131 -4.57 1.54 -19.10
CA VAL A 131 -4.40 0.32 -18.29
C VAL A 131 -2.97 -0.17 -18.43
N ASN A 132 -2.25 -0.30 -17.30
CA ASN A 132 -0.91 -0.90 -17.28
C ASN A 132 -0.98 -2.42 -17.32
N GLU A 133 -1.64 -3.02 -16.33
CA GLU A 133 -1.66 -4.46 -16.16
C GLU A 133 -3.06 -4.96 -15.79
N ILE A 134 -3.33 -6.19 -16.17
CA ILE A 134 -4.47 -6.97 -15.72
C ILE A 134 -4.01 -8.30 -15.15
N ILE A 135 -4.70 -8.78 -14.12
CA ILE A 135 -4.62 -10.17 -13.65
C ILE A 135 -6.03 -10.75 -13.72
N VAL A 136 -6.15 -11.93 -14.30
CA VAL A 136 -7.42 -12.63 -14.53
C VAL A 136 -7.47 -13.86 -13.65
N LEU A 137 -8.48 -13.93 -12.77
CA LEU A 137 -8.60 -14.98 -11.76
C LEU A 137 -9.84 -15.86 -12.01
N THR A 138 -9.68 -17.16 -11.76
CA THR A 138 -10.80 -18.12 -11.69
C THR A 138 -11.58 -17.94 -10.39
N GLU A 139 -12.64 -18.75 -10.20
CA GLU A 139 -13.29 -18.91 -8.90
C GLU A 139 -12.30 -19.45 -7.86
N GLY A 140 -12.46 -19.01 -6.62
CA GLY A 140 -11.67 -19.43 -5.49
C GLY A 140 -11.40 -18.30 -4.51
N GLU A 141 -10.63 -18.58 -3.46
CA GLU A 141 -10.14 -17.56 -2.55
C GLU A 141 -9.09 -16.69 -3.26
N ILE A 142 -9.21 -15.38 -3.13
CA ILE A 142 -8.29 -14.45 -3.79
C ILE A 142 -6.88 -14.65 -3.20
N PRO A 143 -5.85 -14.91 -4.03
CA PRO A 143 -4.48 -15.08 -3.55
C PRO A 143 -4.00 -13.87 -2.74
N ALA A 144 -3.26 -14.12 -1.66
CA ALA A 144 -2.72 -13.07 -0.79
C ALA A 144 -1.79 -12.08 -1.54
N SER A 145 -1.23 -12.51 -2.67
CA SER A 145 -0.41 -11.65 -3.55
C SER A 145 -1.22 -10.62 -4.37
N ILE A 146 -2.55 -10.74 -4.38
CA ILE A 146 -3.44 -9.82 -5.12
C ILE A 146 -3.92 -8.72 -4.17
N PRO A 147 -3.58 -7.45 -4.42
CA PRO A 147 -3.98 -6.35 -3.55
C PRO A 147 -5.49 -6.21 -3.39
N GLN A 148 -5.95 -6.14 -2.14
CA GLN A 148 -7.33 -5.90 -1.75
C GLN A 148 -7.41 -4.65 -0.89
N TRP A 149 -7.11 -3.50 -1.50
CA TRP A 149 -7.05 -2.22 -0.81
C TRP A 149 -8.34 -1.86 -0.09
N LYS A 150 -8.23 -1.32 1.11
CA LYS A 150 -9.31 -0.73 1.88
C LYS A 150 -9.06 0.76 2.16
N ASP A 151 -10.10 1.51 2.47
CA ASP A 151 -9.93 2.87 3.01
C ASP A 151 -9.41 2.76 4.44
N ALA A 152 -8.50 3.66 4.80
CA ALA A 152 -8.07 3.77 6.18
C ALA A 152 -9.26 4.12 7.10
N PRO A 153 -9.35 3.50 8.29
CA PRO A 153 -10.38 3.82 9.27
C PRO A 153 -10.22 5.25 9.82
N GLU A 154 -11.23 5.76 10.53
CA GLU A 154 -11.17 7.09 11.15
C GLU A 154 -10.06 7.23 12.20
N LYS A 155 -9.55 6.11 12.71
CA LYS A 155 -8.41 6.05 13.62
C LYS A 155 -7.42 5.01 13.12
N VAL A 156 -6.18 5.43 12.90
CA VAL A 156 -5.07 4.53 12.57
C VAL A 156 -4.09 4.44 13.73
N ASP A 157 -3.38 3.32 13.84
CA ASP A 157 -2.36 3.14 14.85
C ASP A 157 -1.09 3.92 14.49
N LEU A 158 -0.61 3.76 13.26
CA LEU A 158 0.62 4.39 12.79
C LEU A 158 0.39 5.16 11.48
N MET A 159 0.92 6.38 11.41
CA MET A 159 0.96 7.18 10.19
C MET A 159 2.41 7.45 9.81
N LEU A 160 2.82 6.98 8.63
CA LEU A 160 4.14 7.21 8.07
C LEU A 160 4.09 8.32 7.03
N PHE A 161 4.92 9.36 7.18
CA PHE A 161 5.14 10.38 6.15
C PHE A 161 6.39 10.04 5.35
N SER A 162 6.21 9.66 4.09
CA SER A 162 7.26 9.30 3.14
C SER A 162 7.25 10.28 1.96
N THR A 163 8.40 10.73 1.50
CA THR A 163 8.49 11.74 0.44
C THR A 163 8.33 11.13 -0.94
N HIS A 164 9.22 10.22 -1.35
CA HIS A 164 9.17 9.58 -2.67
C HIS A 164 8.80 8.09 -2.55
N PRO A 165 8.31 7.46 -3.63
CA PRO A 165 8.23 6.00 -3.69
C PRO A 165 9.64 5.40 -3.65
N ASP A 166 9.89 4.51 -2.71
CA ASP A 166 11.11 3.85 -2.24
C ASP A 166 11.54 4.28 -0.83
N ASP A 167 11.32 5.52 -0.45
CA ASP A 167 11.66 6.04 0.88
C ASP A 167 11.00 5.24 2.02
N GLU A 168 9.78 4.74 1.81
CA GLU A 168 8.93 4.07 2.82
C GLU A 168 9.53 2.77 3.35
N VAL A 169 10.44 2.16 2.61
CA VAL A 169 11.17 0.96 3.04
C VAL A 169 12.67 1.21 3.16
N LEU A 170 13.24 2.06 2.32
CA LEU A 170 14.67 2.33 2.34
C LEU A 170 15.09 2.98 3.66
N TRP A 171 14.44 4.08 4.06
CA TRP A 171 14.79 4.85 5.26
C TRP A 171 14.11 4.36 6.54
N PHE A 172 13.11 3.47 6.43
CA PHE A 172 12.36 2.98 7.57
C PHE A 172 12.51 1.48 7.80
N GLY A 173 13.27 0.78 6.96
CA GLY A 173 13.60 -0.63 7.11
C GLY A 173 12.36 -1.51 7.30
N GLY A 174 12.38 -2.33 8.33
CA GLY A 174 11.31 -3.25 8.68
C GLY A 174 10.07 -2.65 9.36
N LEU A 175 9.91 -1.31 9.39
CA LEU A 175 8.80 -0.63 10.06
C LEU A 175 7.43 -1.15 9.59
N LEU A 176 7.20 -1.10 8.28
CA LEU A 176 5.91 -1.49 7.69
C LEU A 176 5.61 -2.98 7.88
N PRO A 177 6.51 -3.92 7.51
CA PRO A 177 6.23 -5.34 7.72
C PRO A 177 6.07 -5.73 9.19
N THR A 178 6.75 -5.03 10.12
CA THR A 178 6.60 -5.28 11.55
C THR A 178 5.24 -4.81 12.07
N TYR A 179 4.85 -3.57 11.78
CA TYR A 179 3.63 -3.02 12.37
C TYR A 179 2.37 -3.37 11.58
N ALA A 180 2.39 -3.27 10.26
CA ALA A 180 1.22 -3.63 9.45
C ALA A 180 1.08 -5.15 9.31
N GLY A 181 2.15 -5.84 8.87
CA GLY A 181 2.07 -7.25 8.55
C GLY A 181 2.05 -8.17 9.77
N GLU A 182 3.03 -8.05 10.69
CA GLU A 182 3.16 -8.95 11.83
C GLU A 182 2.25 -8.60 12.99
N GLN A 183 2.09 -7.29 13.31
CA GLN A 183 1.31 -6.83 14.45
C GLN A 183 -0.13 -6.46 14.11
N ASP A 184 -0.53 -6.57 12.84
CA ASP A 184 -1.90 -6.24 12.36
C ASP A 184 -2.36 -4.83 12.78
N LYS A 185 -1.42 -3.87 12.77
CA LYS A 185 -1.70 -2.48 13.08
C LYS A 185 -2.32 -1.77 11.87
N GLU A 186 -3.27 -0.88 12.13
CA GLU A 186 -3.81 0.01 11.10
C GLU A 186 -2.76 1.06 10.71
N VAL A 187 -1.99 0.77 9.65
CA VAL A 187 -0.92 1.65 9.17
C VAL A 187 -1.40 2.45 7.96
N LEU A 188 -1.18 3.76 7.97
CA LEU A 188 -1.48 4.65 6.85
C LEU A 188 -0.23 5.38 6.38
N VAL A 189 0.11 5.23 5.10
CA VAL A 189 1.24 5.92 4.48
C VAL A 189 0.76 7.18 3.76
N ILE A 190 1.42 8.30 4.05
CA ILE A 190 1.22 9.59 3.38
C ILE A 190 2.42 9.81 2.46
N ASN A 191 2.20 9.73 1.15
CA ASN A 191 3.24 9.97 0.16
C ASN A 191 3.14 11.39 -0.42
N ALA A 192 4.24 12.15 -0.35
CA ALA A 192 4.26 13.52 -0.84
C ALA A 192 4.30 13.60 -2.36
N VAL A 193 5.23 12.87 -2.97
CA VAL A 193 5.62 12.96 -4.38
C VAL A 193 5.68 11.57 -4.97
N PHE A 194 4.81 11.22 -5.89
CA PHE A 194 4.94 9.93 -6.59
C PHE A 194 5.63 10.05 -7.97
N GLY A 195 5.91 11.26 -8.44
CA GLY A 195 6.63 11.53 -9.70
C GLY A 195 5.86 11.09 -10.93
N THR A 196 5.81 9.79 -11.21
CA THR A 196 5.09 9.19 -12.35
C THR A 196 4.05 8.16 -11.88
N TYR A 197 3.08 7.85 -12.75
CA TYR A 197 2.11 6.78 -12.46
C TYR A 197 2.78 5.40 -12.31
N ARG A 198 3.88 5.15 -13.03
CA ARG A 198 4.71 3.97 -12.85
C ARG A 198 5.20 3.85 -11.40
N ARG A 199 5.86 4.89 -10.86
CA ARG A 199 6.33 4.91 -9.48
C ARG A 199 5.20 4.76 -8.46
N LYS A 200 4.02 5.31 -8.78
CA LYS A 200 2.83 5.12 -7.93
C LYS A 200 2.42 3.65 -7.83
N LEU A 201 2.43 2.89 -8.93
CA LEU A 201 2.11 1.47 -8.93
C LEU A 201 3.19 0.65 -8.23
N GLU A 202 4.47 0.99 -8.43
CA GLU A 202 5.60 0.38 -7.74
C GLU A 202 5.47 0.55 -6.21
N LEU A 203 5.14 1.76 -5.73
CA LEU A 203 4.86 2.02 -4.31
C LEU A 203 3.70 1.17 -3.78
N LEU A 204 2.62 1.04 -4.53
CA LEU A 204 1.48 0.22 -4.11
C LEU A 204 1.86 -1.26 -3.99
N ASP A 205 2.68 -1.79 -4.92
CA ASP A 205 3.19 -3.17 -4.81
C ASP A 205 4.12 -3.33 -3.59
N ALA A 206 4.99 -2.36 -3.32
CA ALA A 206 5.88 -2.37 -2.16
C ALA A 206 5.11 -2.34 -0.84
N LEU A 207 4.10 -1.48 -0.71
CA LEU A 207 3.25 -1.40 0.47
C LEU A 207 2.49 -2.70 0.71
N TRP A 208 1.92 -3.30 -0.35
CA TRP A 208 1.24 -4.58 -0.25
C TRP A 208 2.19 -5.71 0.17
N THR A 209 3.41 -5.74 -0.37
CA THR A 209 4.47 -6.67 0.03
C THR A 209 4.80 -6.57 1.52
N CYS A 210 4.71 -5.37 2.10
CA CYS A 210 4.91 -5.13 3.54
C CYS A 210 3.67 -5.45 4.41
N GLY A 211 2.55 -5.88 3.84
CA GLY A 211 1.31 -6.16 4.58
C GLY A 211 0.46 -4.92 4.86
N VAL A 212 0.74 -3.78 4.22
CA VAL A 212 -0.11 -2.58 4.33
C VAL A 212 -1.31 -2.75 3.39
N ASP A 213 -2.51 -2.75 3.94
CA ASP A 213 -3.78 -2.91 3.20
C ASP A 213 -4.62 -1.62 3.14
N ASN A 214 -4.31 -0.63 3.97
CA ASN A 214 -4.89 0.71 3.84
C ASN A 214 -4.32 1.42 2.62
N TYR A 215 -5.19 1.86 1.69
CA TYR A 215 -4.76 2.59 0.51
C TYR A 215 -4.06 3.90 0.90
N PRO A 216 -2.82 4.17 0.44
CA PRO A 216 -2.05 5.33 0.87
C PRO A 216 -2.67 6.64 0.37
N ILE A 217 -2.38 7.72 1.08
CA ILE A 217 -2.76 9.07 0.66
C ILE A 217 -1.62 9.68 -0.14
N PHE A 218 -1.94 10.08 -1.37
CA PHE A 218 -1.01 10.78 -2.26
C PHE A 218 -1.28 12.29 -2.23
N PHE A 219 -0.34 13.08 -1.75
CA PHE A 219 -0.46 14.54 -1.85
C PHE A 219 -0.28 15.02 -3.30
N GLY A 220 0.45 14.26 -4.11
CA GLY A 220 0.63 14.52 -5.53
C GLY A 220 1.42 15.80 -5.79
N PHE A 221 2.35 16.14 -4.91
CA PHE A 221 3.27 17.25 -5.11
C PHE A 221 4.20 16.97 -6.30
N ALA A 222 4.70 18.04 -6.90
CA ALA A 222 5.60 17.92 -8.04
C ALA A 222 6.99 17.50 -7.58
N ASP A 223 7.56 16.48 -8.25
CA ASP A 223 8.94 16.10 -8.06
C ASP A 223 9.88 17.21 -8.55
N ASN A 224 10.86 17.57 -7.72
CA ASN A 224 11.79 18.65 -8.02
C ASN A 224 13.03 18.64 -7.12
N ASN A 225 14.19 18.66 -7.74
CA ASN A 225 15.51 18.68 -7.09
C ASN A 225 16.03 20.11 -6.82
N GLY A 226 15.18 21.13 -6.75
CA GLY A 226 15.57 22.51 -6.48
C GLY A 226 15.85 22.81 -5.00
N SER A 227 16.06 24.10 -4.70
CA SER A 227 16.12 24.56 -3.32
C SER A 227 14.76 24.36 -2.60
N ILE A 228 14.77 24.30 -1.26
CA ILE A 228 13.55 24.20 -0.43
C ILE A 228 12.51 25.26 -0.85
N LYS A 229 12.95 26.50 -1.13
CA LYS A 229 12.06 27.58 -1.57
C LYS A 229 11.38 27.28 -2.92
N GLU A 230 12.14 26.74 -3.87
CA GLU A 230 11.61 26.37 -5.20
C GLU A 230 10.65 25.19 -5.11
N ILE A 231 11.00 24.15 -4.35
CA ILE A 231 10.15 22.98 -4.09
C ILE A 231 8.84 23.44 -3.46
N ARG A 232 8.88 24.20 -2.36
CA ARG A 232 7.72 24.74 -1.67
C ARG A 232 6.80 25.55 -2.60
N SER A 233 7.40 26.35 -3.47
CA SER A 233 6.65 27.15 -4.47
C SER A 233 5.87 26.26 -5.44
N LYS A 234 6.45 25.15 -5.90
CA LYS A 234 5.81 24.19 -6.81
C LYS A 234 4.76 23.32 -6.14
N TRP A 235 4.83 23.14 -4.82
CA TRP A 235 3.85 22.36 -4.05
C TRP A 235 2.59 23.15 -3.74
N GLN A 236 2.59 24.49 -3.87
CA GLN A 236 1.41 25.31 -3.70
C GLN A 236 0.31 24.99 -4.74
N GLY A 237 -0.95 25.18 -4.37
CA GLY A 237 -2.10 25.01 -5.27
C GLY A 237 -2.46 23.57 -5.63
N LYS A 238 -1.95 22.57 -4.91
CA LYS A 238 -2.34 21.17 -5.05
C LYS A 238 -3.60 20.87 -4.21
N ALA A 239 -4.20 19.69 -4.40
CA ALA A 239 -5.37 19.22 -3.65
C ALA A 239 -5.11 19.27 -2.13
N TYR A 240 -3.92 18.85 -1.72
CA TYR A 240 -3.41 19.09 -0.37
C TYR A 240 -2.49 20.30 -0.39
N HIS A 241 -2.81 21.31 0.43
CA HIS A 241 -1.91 22.45 0.61
C HIS A 241 -0.71 22.01 1.48
N PRO A 242 0.53 22.36 1.15
CA PRO A 242 1.70 21.88 1.88
C PRO A 242 1.64 22.15 3.39
N ASP A 243 1.13 23.30 3.82
CA ASP A 243 1.03 23.63 5.24
C ASP A 243 -0.18 23.02 5.95
N ASN A 244 -1.27 22.79 5.26
CA ASN A 244 -2.55 22.37 5.84
C ASN A 244 -2.80 20.86 5.66
N GLY A 245 -2.25 20.25 4.60
CA GLY A 245 -2.46 18.85 4.29
C GLY A 245 -2.04 17.92 5.44
N PRO A 246 -0.84 18.08 6.03
CA PRO A 246 -0.45 17.28 7.20
C PRO A 246 -1.39 17.46 8.40
N ILE A 247 -1.86 18.69 8.69
CA ILE A 247 -2.84 18.96 9.76
C ILE A 247 -4.14 18.20 9.49
N GLU A 248 -4.60 18.28 8.25
CA GLU A 248 -5.88 17.68 7.84
C GLU A 248 -5.86 16.16 7.99
N VAL A 249 -4.84 15.47 7.43
CA VAL A 249 -4.75 14.01 7.50
C VAL A 249 -4.55 13.51 8.93
N ILE A 250 -3.76 14.21 9.76
CA ILE A 250 -3.57 13.86 11.18
C ILE A 250 -4.90 13.96 11.95
N ARG A 251 -5.68 15.01 11.74
CA ARG A 251 -7.00 15.15 12.38
C ARG A 251 -8.02 14.15 11.86
N GLN A 252 -7.96 13.84 10.58
CA GLN A 252 -8.90 12.90 9.95
C GLN A 252 -8.69 11.48 10.45
N TYR A 253 -7.43 11.04 10.56
CA TYR A 253 -7.09 9.65 10.83
C TYR A 253 -6.52 9.40 12.24
N LYS A 254 -6.32 10.44 13.03
CA LYS A 254 -6.01 10.39 14.46
C LYS A 254 -4.95 9.35 14.86
N PRO A 255 -3.75 9.36 14.25
CA PRO A 255 -2.71 8.36 14.52
C PRO A 255 -2.26 8.39 15.97
N ASP A 256 -1.99 7.22 16.56
CA ASP A 256 -1.33 7.12 17.85
C ASP A 256 0.19 7.36 17.73
N VAL A 257 0.78 6.86 16.66
CA VAL A 257 2.19 7.05 16.34
C VAL A 257 2.33 7.71 14.97
N VAL A 258 3.16 8.75 14.89
CA VAL A 258 3.58 9.36 13.63
C VAL A 258 5.08 9.10 13.45
N VAL A 259 5.49 8.68 12.24
CA VAL A 259 6.89 8.48 11.89
C VAL A 259 7.23 9.37 10.71
N LEU A 260 8.35 10.11 10.83
CA LEU A 260 8.82 11.08 9.86
C LEU A 260 10.23 10.76 9.39
N GLN A 261 10.59 11.23 8.21
CA GLN A 261 11.96 11.24 7.70
C GLN A 261 12.87 12.17 8.52
N ASP A 262 14.18 12.11 8.26
CA ASP A 262 15.16 12.93 8.96
C ASP A 262 14.97 14.44 8.67
N PHE A 263 15.11 15.26 9.70
CA PHE A 263 15.13 16.74 9.57
C PHE A 263 16.23 17.25 8.66
N GLN A 264 17.32 16.49 8.51
CA GLN A 264 18.41 16.80 7.59
C GLN A 264 18.21 16.18 6.20
N GLY A 265 17.09 15.41 5.99
CA GLY A 265 16.74 14.78 4.73
C GLY A 265 17.69 13.66 4.34
N GLU A 266 18.04 12.81 5.31
CA GLU A 266 18.98 11.70 5.22
C GLU A 266 20.35 12.16 4.68
N TYR A 267 20.50 12.19 3.37
CA TYR A 267 21.72 12.67 2.69
C TYR A 267 21.64 14.14 2.23
N GLY A 268 20.73 14.92 2.80
CA GLY A 268 20.55 16.34 2.48
C GLY A 268 19.55 16.61 1.37
N HIS A 269 18.58 15.68 1.13
CA HIS A 269 17.56 15.85 0.10
C HIS A 269 16.53 16.91 0.49
N ASN A 270 16.49 18.02 -0.27
CA ASN A 270 15.66 19.18 0.07
C ASN A 270 14.15 18.90 0.14
N ALA A 271 13.64 17.93 -0.63
CA ALA A 271 12.22 17.55 -0.55
C ALA A 271 11.91 16.79 0.74
N HIS A 272 12.81 15.90 1.20
CA HIS A 272 12.68 15.22 2.51
C HIS A 272 12.71 16.24 3.64
N ILE A 273 13.70 17.16 3.65
CA ILE A 273 13.78 18.24 4.64
C ILE A 273 12.47 19.01 4.71
N LEU A 274 11.97 19.46 3.55
CA LEU A 274 10.74 20.24 3.49
C LEU A 274 9.52 19.45 3.99
N PHE A 275 9.37 18.19 3.54
CA PHE A 275 8.20 17.40 3.92
C PHE A 275 8.21 17.05 5.40
N THR A 276 9.37 16.72 5.97
CA THR A 276 9.53 16.50 7.41
C THR A 276 9.20 17.75 8.22
N GLN A 277 9.64 18.95 7.77
CA GLN A 277 9.27 20.21 8.41
C GLN A 277 7.77 20.50 8.36
N LEU A 278 7.11 20.19 7.25
CA LEU A 278 5.67 20.38 7.10
C LEU A 278 4.88 19.37 7.92
N ALA A 279 5.30 18.11 7.95
CA ALA A 279 4.64 17.06 8.71
C ALA A 279 4.81 17.28 10.22
N SER A 280 6.01 17.65 10.70
CA SER A 280 6.24 17.97 12.12
C SER A 280 5.42 19.19 12.58
N ALA A 281 5.37 20.25 11.75
CA ALA A 281 4.46 21.38 12.00
C ALA A 281 2.98 20.95 11.97
N GLY A 282 2.64 19.97 11.13
CA GLY A 282 1.31 19.33 11.10
C GLY A 282 0.95 18.66 12.42
N VAL A 283 1.88 17.89 12.99
CA VAL A 283 1.73 17.24 14.31
C VAL A 283 1.45 18.28 15.41
N GLU A 284 2.26 19.33 15.49
CA GLU A 284 2.08 20.39 16.48
C GLU A 284 0.75 21.13 16.29
N ASN A 285 0.42 21.52 15.06
CA ASN A 285 -0.74 22.34 14.76
C ASN A 285 -2.07 21.56 14.78
N ALA A 286 -2.05 20.23 14.64
CA ALA A 286 -3.27 19.41 14.70
C ALA A 286 -3.97 19.49 16.07
N ALA A 287 -3.21 19.71 17.14
CA ALA A 287 -3.72 19.90 18.51
C ALA A 287 -4.21 21.33 18.82
N ILE A 288 -3.91 22.31 17.95
CA ILE A 288 -4.15 23.72 18.24
C ILE A 288 -5.43 24.21 17.55
N SER A 289 -6.37 24.75 18.34
CA SER A 289 -7.59 25.37 17.82
C SER A 289 -7.28 26.63 16.99
N GLY A 290 -8.05 26.81 15.92
CA GLY A 290 -7.87 27.90 14.97
C GLY A 290 -6.82 27.65 13.87
N LYS A 291 -5.99 26.61 14.00
CA LYS A 291 -5.11 26.17 12.93
C LYS A 291 -5.91 25.31 11.95
N HIS A 292 -6.00 25.72 10.67
CA HIS A 292 -6.82 25.07 9.65
C HIS A 292 -8.26 24.78 10.13
N ALA A 293 -9.05 25.83 10.33
CA ALA A 293 -10.38 25.78 10.95
C ALA A 293 -11.38 24.84 10.24
N GLU A 294 -11.23 24.62 8.94
CA GLU A 294 -12.08 23.69 8.18
C GLU A 294 -11.91 22.25 8.64
N SER A 295 -10.65 21.77 8.80
CA SER A 295 -10.39 20.42 9.29
C SER A 295 -10.75 20.27 10.77
N GLU A 296 -10.57 21.33 11.58
CA GLU A 296 -11.02 21.35 12.98
C GLU A 296 -12.53 21.13 13.09
N LYS A 297 -13.30 21.86 12.28
CA LYS A 297 -14.77 21.72 12.24
C LYS A 297 -15.21 20.33 11.80
N LYS A 298 -14.48 19.71 10.86
CA LYS A 298 -14.86 18.42 10.27
C LYS A 298 -14.44 17.23 11.12
N TYR A 299 -13.23 17.25 11.69
CA TYR A 299 -12.60 16.11 12.33
C TYR A 299 -12.28 16.30 13.81
N GLY A 300 -12.36 17.54 14.32
CA GLY A 300 -11.90 17.91 15.67
C GLY A 300 -10.39 18.12 15.73
N LEU A 301 -9.90 18.34 16.95
CA LEU A 301 -8.47 18.42 17.23
C LEU A 301 -7.91 17.03 17.51
N TRP A 302 -6.62 16.84 17.22
CA TRP A 302 -5.91 15.62 17.57
C TRP A 302 -4.51 15.95 18.05
N ASP A 303 -4.16 15.48 19.25
CA ASP A 303 -2.82 15.58 19.83
C ASP A 303 -2.14 14.22 19.72
N VAL A 304 -1.21 14.10 18.76
CA VAL A 304 -0.53 12.82 18.46
C VAL A 304 0.24 12.34 19.70
N PRO A 305 -0.05 11.13 20.21
CA PRO A 305 0.61 10.63 21.41
C PRO A 305 2.12 10.50 21.30
N LYS A 306 2.65 10.02 20.15
CA LYS A 306 4.09 9.86 19.92
C LYS A 306 4.47 10.20 18.49
N THR A 307 5.59 10.90 18.33
CA THR A 307 6.17 11.20 17.01
C THR A 307 7.65 10.87 17.01
N TYR A 308 8.02 9.97 16.13
CA TYR A 308 9.40 9.57 15.88
C TYR A 308 9.92 10.22 14.59
N VAL A 309 11.20 10.53 14.60
CA VAL A 309 11.90 11.06 13.43
C VAL A 309 13.14 10.20 13.18
N HIS A 310 13.32 9.76 11.94
CA HIS A 310 14.48 8.98 11.52
C HIS A 310 15.77 9.77 11.83
N LEU A 311 16.77 9.12 12.38
CA LEU A 311 18.07 9.66 12.77
C LEU A 311 18.05 10.82 13.79
N TYR A 312 16.92 11.16 14.40
CA TYR A 312 16.86 12.22 15.41
C TYR A 312 17.65 11.84 16.66
N GLY A 313 18.48 12.79 17.16
CA GLY A 313 19.49 12.48 18.17
C GLY A 313 19.01 12.35 19.62
N GLU A 314 17.74 12.68 19.93
CA GLU A 314 17.20 12.66 21.29
C GLU A 314 16.26 11.50 21.53
N ASN A 315 16.26 10.95 22.75
CA ASN A 315 15.38 9.84 23.15
C ASN A 315 15.36 8.69 22.12
N GLN A 316 16.56 8.28 21.68
CA GLN A 316 16.72 7.31 20.61
C GLN A 316 16.20 5.92 20.99
N ILE A 317 15.54 5.31 20.03
CA ILE A 317 15.18 3.89 19.96
C ILE A 317 15.88 3.30 18.75
N HIS A 318 16.42 2.08 18.89
CA HIS A 318 16.99 1.33 17.78
C HIS A 318 16.17 0.06 17.57
N MET A 319 15.41 0.03 16.46
CA MET A 319 14.54 -1.08 16.13
C MET A 319 15.36 -2.23 15.52
N ASP A 320 15.14 -3.45 16.01
CA ASP A 320 15.78 -4.65 15.45
C ASP A 320 14.89 -5.25 14.35
N TRP A 321 15.24 -4.93 13.11
CA TRP A 321 14.53 -5.47 11.95
C TRP A 321 14.94 -6.89 11.56
N ASN A 322 15.83 -7.56 12.33
CA ASN A 322 16.27 -8.94 12.08
C ASN A 322 15.43 -9.98 12.84
N VAL A 323 14.39 -9.54 13.55
CA VAL A 323 13.45 -10.46 14.20
C VAL A 323 12.61 -11.15 13.13
N PRO A 324 12.52 -12.51 13.15
CA PRO A 324 11.66 -13.24 12.23
C PRO A 324 10.18 -12.92 12.45
N LEU A 325 9.46 -12.68 11.36
CA LEU A 325 8.03 -12.33 11.33
C LEU A 325 7.22 -13.55 10.88
N ALA A 326 6.29 -14.00 11.72
CA ALA A 326 5.48 -15.19 11.45
C ALA A 326 4.54 -14.97 10.25
N ALA A 327 3.97 -13.78 10.13
CA ALA A 327 3.11 -13.39 9.02
C ALA A 327 3.80 -13.49 7.64
N PHE A 328 5.14 -13.44 7.61
CA PHE A 328 5.95 -13.55 6.39
C PHE A 328 6.72 -14.87 6.29
N GLY A 329 6.22 -15.94 6.94
CA GLY A 329 6.83 -17.26 6.90
C GLY A 329 8.21 -17.35 7.57
N GLY A 330 8.49 -16.44 8.51
CA GLY A 330 9.76 -16.38 9.25
C GLY A 330 10.84 -15.53 8.60
N LYS A 331 10.55 -14.81 7.51
CA LYS A 331 11.43 -13.73 7.01
C LYS A 331 11.53 -12.62 8.05
N THR A 332 12.67 -11.96 8.09
CA THR A 332 12.88 -10.80 8.95
C THR A 332 12.26 -9.53 8.36
N GLY A 333 12.03 -8.51 9.18
CA GLY A 333 11.51 -7.23 8.70
C GLY A 333 12.38 -6.62 7.61
N ILE A 334 13.72 -6.75 7.71
CA ILE A 334 14.64 -6.22 6.69
C ILE A 334 14.61 -7.04 5.38
N GLU A 335 14.39 -8.36 5.46
CA GLU A 335 14.24 -9.18 4.25
C GLU A 335 12.97 -8.81 3.50
N VAL A 336 11.84 -8.64 4.20
CA VAL A 336 10.58 -8.18 3.59
C VAL A 336 10.71 -6.77 3.01
N ALA A 337 11.34 -5.85 3.73
CA ALA A 337 11.60 -4.50 3.23
C ALA A 337 12.50 -4.50 1.99
N THR A 338 13.44 -5.42 1.89
CA THR A 338 14.29 -5.59 0.69
C THR A 338 13.47 -6.08 -0.50
N GLU A 339 12.59 -7.07 -0.31
CA GLU A 339 11.67 -7.53 -1.35
C GLU A 339 10.70 -6.41 -1.80
N ALA A 340 10.26 -5.57 -0.87
CA ALA A 340 9.43 -4.42 -1.18
C ALA A 340 10.20 -3.34 -1.95
N LEU A 341 11.48 -3.11 -1.62
CA LEU A 341 12.35 -2.21 -2.38
C LEU A 341 12.53 -2.68 -3.83
N ASP A 342 12.62 -4.00 -4.07
CA ASP A 342 12.71 -4.58 -5.41
C ASP A 342 11.46 -4.30 -6.27
N CYS A 343 10.32 -3.95 -5.67
CA CYS A 343 9.14 -3.49 -6.42
C CYS A 343 9.36 -2.14 -7.10
N HIS A 344 10.30 -1.31 -6.64
CA HIS A 344 10.64 -0.01 -7.21
C HIS A 344 11.57 -0.12 -8.42
N VAL A 345 11.20 -0.94 -9.39
CA VAL A 345 12.01 -1.26 -10.59
C VAL A 345 12.53 -0.01 -11.32
N SER A 346 11.77 1.09 -11.30
CA SER A 346 12.20 2.34 -11.94
C SER A 346 13.34 3.06 -11.19
N GLN A 347 13.64 2.64 -9.96
CA GLN A 347 14.67 3.22 -9.10
C GLN A 347 15.89 2.31 -8.92
N MET A 348 15.86 1.09 -9.47
CA MET A 348 16.90 0.08 -9.33
C MET A 348 18.03 0.22 -10.36
N ASP A 349 18.55 1.45 -10.58
CA ASP A 349 19.78 1.65 -11.36
C ASP A 349 20.99 1.34 -10.47
N GLU A 350 21.68 0.26 -10.76
CA GLU A 350 22.85 -0.22 -9.99
C GLU A 350 23.96 0.82 -9.75
N ASN A 351 23.98 1.89 -10.55
CA ASN A 351 25.03 2.92 -10.48
C ASN A 351 24.60 4.20 -9.74
N ALA A 352 23.33 4.38 -9.42
CA ALA A 352 22.79 5.62 -8.88
C ALA A 352 21.80 5.44 -7.74
N ALA A 353 21.24 4.25 -7.55
CA ALA A 353 20.23 3.98 -6.54
C ALA A 353 20.85 3.61 -5.19
N TRP A 354 20.21 4.03 -4.12
CA TRP A 354 20.45 3.50 -2.79
C TRP A 354 20.02 2.03 -2.73
N GLN A 355 20.84 1.21 -2.06
CA GLN A 355 20.54 -0.18 -1.80
C GLN A 355 20.22 -0.37 -0.31
N MET A 356 19.41 -1.39 0.03
CA MET A 356 19.12 -1.68 1.43
C MET A 356 20.40 -1.85 2.26
N ALA A 357 21.43 -2.48 1.68
CA ALA A 357 22.73 -2.68 2.35
C ALA A 357 23.44 -1.38 2.75
N ASP A 358 23.14 -0.25 2.10
CA ASP A 358 23.75 1.06 2.39
C ASP A 358 23.17 1.71 3.64
N VAL A 359 21.99 1.24 4.09
CA VAL A 359 21.19 1.92 5.11
C VAL A 359 20.80 1.01 6.31
N VAL A 360 21.21 -0.24 6.33
CA VAL A 360 20.95 -1.14 7.47
C VAL A 360 21.84 -0.88 8.68
N SER A 361 22.80 0.03 8.54
CA SER A 361 23.72 0.43 9.63
C SER A 361 24.48 1.70 9.25
N GLY A 362 25.18 2.29 10.22
CA GLY A 362 26.04 3.44 10.00
C GLY A 362 25.31 4.78 10.01
N GLN A 363 25.66 5.68 9.09
CA GLN A 363 25.17 7.07 9.09
C GLN A 363 23.67 7.18 8.81
N TYR A 364 23.12 6.26 8.02
CA TYR A 364 21.73 6.27 7.55
C TYR A 364 20.94 5.07 8.06
N ASP A 365 21.33 4.55 9.24
CA ASP A 365 20.74 3.36 9.85
C ASP A 365 19.21 3.45 9.93
N ASN A 366 18.52 2.65 9.12
CA ASN A 366 17.07 2.65 8.99
C ASN A 366 16.32 2.01 10.19
N GLY A 367 17.06 1.53 11.20
CA GLY A 367 16.53 1.12 12.51
C GLY A 367 16.60 2.22 13.56
N LEU A 368 17.27 3.35 13.30
CA LEU A 368 17.53 4.37 14.28
C LEU A 368 16.54 5.53 14.22
N PHE A 369 15.75 5.71 15.28
CA PHE A 369 14.76 6.78 15.40
C PHE A 369 14.93 7.51 16.72
N GLY A 370 14.57 8.79 16.75
CA GLY A 370 14.43 9.56 17.97
C GLY A 370 13.00 9.93 18.26
N LEU A 371 12.57 9.83 19.51
CA LEU A 371 11.27 10.30 19.97
C LEU A 371 11.29 11.83 20.06
N TRP A 372 10.85 12.48 18.97
CA TRP A 372 10.86 13.95 18.86
C TRP A 372 9.81 14.62 19.75
N ARG A 373 8.62 14.00 19.84
CA ARG A 373 7.50 14.54 20.62
C ARG A 373 6.68 13.41 21.24
N THR A 374 6.24 13.61 22.50
CA THR A 374 5.32 12.69 23.16
C THR A 374 4.38 13.41 24.12
N THR A 375 3.16 12.90 24.27
CA THR A 375 2.19 13.29 25.30
C THR A 375 1.99 12.20 26.36
N VAL A 376 2.58 11.02 26.15
CA VAL A 376 2.44 9.83 27.01
C VAL A 376 3.73 9.46 27.76
N GLY A 377 4.78 10.25 27.61
CA GLY A 377 6.09 10.04 28.22
C GLY A 377 7.11 9.34 27.32
N PRO A 378 8.39 9.43 27.68
CA PRO A 378 9.48 8.81 26.92
C PRO A 378 9.48 7.29 27.06
N ASP A 379 10.09 6.62 26.08
CA ASP A 379 10.28 5.18 26.11
C ASP A 379 11.32 4.77 27.18
N VAL A 380 11.05 3.67 27.84
CA VAL A 380 11.91 3.07 28.87
C VAL A 380 12.59 1.81 28.32
N GLU A 381 11.80 0.91 27.74
CA GLU A 381 12.28 -0.35 27.15
C GLU A 381 12.94 -0.14 25.77
N LYS A 382 12.45 0.85 25.01
CA LYS A 382 13.02 1.29 23.71
C LYS A 382 13.11 0.20 22.66
N ASN A 383 12.12 -0.67 22.63
CA ASN A 383 12.03 -1.81 21.69
C ASN A 383 10.72 -1.82 20.87
N ASP A 384 9.81 -0.87 21.14
CA ASP A 384 8.53 -0.74 20.48
C ASP A 384 8.10 0.74 20.42
N MET A 385 7.69 1.22 19.24
CA MET A 385 7.19 2.59 19.08
C MET A 385 5.85 2.83 19.79
N PHE A 386 5.12 1.76 20.14
CA PHE A 386 3.85 1.83 20.88
C PHE A 386 3.99 1.74 22.40
N GLU A 387 5.22 1.71 22.92
CA GLU A 387 5.45 1.78 24.35
C GLU A 387 4.71 2.98 24.96
N ASN A 388 4.01 2.79 26.10
CA ASN A 388 3.17 3.78 26.79
C ASN A 388 1.91 4.25 26.02
N ILE A 389 1.59 3.72 24.84
CA ILE A 389 0.30 3.96 24.20
C ILE A 389 -0.77 3.12 24.90
N PRO A 390 -1.86 3.71 25.41
CA PRO A 390 -2.96 2.94 26.00
C PRO A 390 -3.60 2.03 24.92
N GLN A 391 -3.80 0.75 25.27
CA GLN A 391 -4.47 -0.24 24.42
C GLN A 391 -5.98 -0.07 24.44
#